data_c1f779bbef146ee807e88ba8d7cf4d79
#
_entry.id   c1f779bbef146ee807e88ba8d7cf4d79
#
_cell.length_a   1.000
_cell.length_b   1.000
_cell.length_c   1.000
_cell.angle_alpha   90.00
_cell.angle_beta   90.00
_cell.angle_gamma   90.00
#
_symmetry.space_group_name_H-M   'P 1'
#
loop_
_entity.id
_entity.type
_entity.pdbx_description
1 polymer ?
#
loop_
_entity_poly.entity_id
_entity_poly.type
_entity_poly.pdbx_seq_one_letter_code
_entity_poly.pdbx_strand_id
1 'polypeptide(L)'
;MSSENEIDTGPDAEDMFSALVGDDIEPLGSKGASHLAKPASVTPGVLQRRKSAQQEQRKEGNFLDPVTVIAQVDPYEYLEFCRPGVQHGVYKNLRMGKYDIQSRLDLHRHTVEQARVALWGFVEDCQKHGVRCALVTHGKGEGREQPARLKSCVNHWLRQFDQVLAFHSAQKQHGGAGSTYILVKKNSMARLSTSEKLAQARRPKS
;
A
#
# COMPACT_ATOMS: atom_id res chain seq x y z
N MET A 1 42.49 44.59 37.18
CA MET A 1 41.89 43.60 38.08
C MET A 1 40.99 42.72 37.22
N SER A 2 41.60 41.63 36.77
CA SER A 2 40.97 40.63 35.89
C SER A 2 40.54 39.48 36.77
N SER A 3 39.29 39.11 36.74
CA SER A 3 38.74 37.90 37.36
C SER A 3 38.51 36.87 36.27
N GLU A 4 39.37 35.88 36.27
CA GLU A 4 39.23 34.67 35.46
C GLU A 4 38.14 33.80 36.07
N ASN A 5 37.17 33.42 35.22
CA ASN A 5 36.09 32.50 35.56
C ASN A 5 36.58 31.10 35.18
N GLU A 6 37.02 30.33 36.19
CA GLU A 6 37.28 28.88 36.03
C GLU A 6 35.96 28.16 35.80
N ILE A 7 35.82 27.53 34.62
CA ILE A 7 34.75 26.59 34.32
C ILE A 7 35.17 25.24 34.90
N ASP A 8 34.54 24.85 36.00
CA ASP A 8 34.63 23.51 36.59
C ASP A 8 34.09 22.49 35.57
N THR A 9 34.97 21.80 34.86
CA THR A 9 34.64 20.66 34.03
C THR A 9 34.51 19.45 34.95
N GLY A 10 33.29 19.03 35.27
CA GLY A 10 33.02 17.77 35.94
C GLY A 10 33.67 16.58 35.21
N PRO A 11 33.84 15.43 35.91
CA PRO A 11 34.64 14.30 35.43
C PRO A 11 34.13 13.80 34.08
N ASP A 12 35.07 13.56 33.17
CA ASP A 12 34.80 13.08 31.81
C ASP A 12 34.03 11.74 31.84
N ALA A 13 33.16 11.52 30.87
CA ALA A 13 32.34 10.32 30.80
C ALA A 13 33.17 9.01 30.77
N GLU A 14 34.43 9.08 30.32
CA GLU A 14 35.40 7.98 30.35
C GLU A 14 35.84 7.63 31.76
N ASP A 15 36.05 8.64 32.64
CA ASP A 15 36.42 8.43 34.04
C ASP A 15 35.26 7.83 34.86
N MET A 16 34.03 8.21 34.58
CA MET A 16 32.85 7.61 35.22
C MET A 16 32.63 6.16 34.80
N PHE A 17 32.96 5.80 33.57
CA PHE A 17 32.81 4.43 33.07
C PHE A 17 33.88 3.51 33.70
N SER A 18 35.14 3.96 33.80
CA SER A 18 36.22 3.21 34.42
C SER A 18 35.96 2.95 35.92
N ALA A 19 35.34 3.89 36.62
CA ALA A 19 34.98 3.73 38.04
C ALA A 19 33.85 2.72 38.29
N LEU A 20 32.98 2.51 37.28
CA LEU A 20 31.82 1.62 37.41
C LEU A 20 32.13 0.15 37.05
N VAL A 21 33.16 -0.12 36.26
CA VAL A 21 33.41 -1.43 35.65
C VAL A 21 34.54 -2.23 36.28
N GLY A 22 35.33 -1.64 37.19
CA GLY A 22 36.42 -2.32 37.88
C GLY A 22 37.60 -2.71 36.96
N ASP A 23 38.78 -2.89 37.56
CA ASP A 23 40.05 -3.13 36.85
C ASP A 23 40.21 -4.52 36.16
N ASP A 24 39.16 -5.34 36.14
CA ASP A 24 39.20 -6.71 35.62
C ASP A 24 38.76 -6.86 34.15
N ILE A 25 38.70 -5.78 33.38
CA ILE A 25 38.36 -5.87 31.94
C ILE A 25 39.62 -5.80 31.09
N GLU A 26 40.09 -6.95 30.64
CA GLU A 26 41.07 -7.00 29.56
C GLU A 26 40.48 -6.43 28.26
N PRO A 27 41.12 -5.43 27.61
CA PRO A 27 40.67 -4.93 26.33
C PRO A 27 40.69 -6.08 25.31
N LEU A 28 39.55 -6.38 24.69
CA LEU A 28 39.46 -7.30 23.58
C LEU A 28 40.49 -6.89 22.53
N GLY A 29 41.56 -7.67 22.41
CA GLY A 29 42.68 -7.38 21.52
C GLY A 29 42.18 -7.07 20.13
N SER A 30 42.75 -6.10 19.44
CA SER A 30 42.41 -5.55 18.13
C SER A 30 42.56 -6.53 16.95
N LYS A 31 42.33 -7.82 17.18
CA LYS A 31 42.27 -8.88 16.16
C LYS A 31 40.84 -9.21 15.83
N GLY A 32 40.17 -8.29 15.19
CA GLY A 32 38.84 -8.50 14.68
C GLY A 32 38.28 -7.20 14.16
N ALA A 33 38.95 -6.61 13.13
CA ALA A 33 38.21 -5.72 12.28
C ALA A 33 37.01 -6.53 11.77
N SER A 34 35.84 -6.33 12.41
CA SER A 34 34.60 -6.77 11.84
C SER A 34 34.60 -6.15 10.46
N HIS A 35 34.86 -6.94 9.43
CA HIS A 35 34.55 -6.58 8.07
C HIS A 35 33.05 -6.27 8.10
N LEU A 36 32.69 -5.01 8.28
CA LEU A 36 31.42 -4.51 7.85
C LEU A 36 31.37 -4.88 6.36
N ALA A 37 30.73 -6.01 6.09
CA ALA A 37 30.57 -6.48 4.73
C ALA A 37 30.00 -5.29 3.97
N LYS A 38 30.76 -4.77 2.99
CA LYS A 38 30.26 -3.74 2.08
C LYS A 38 28.86 -4.20 1.67
N PRO A 39 27.84 -3.34 1.72
CA PRO A 39 26.48 -3.74 1.33
C PRO A 39 26.61 -4.44 -0.02
N ALA A 40 26.26 -5.72 -0.04
CA ALA A 40 26.41 -6.56 -1.23
C ALA A 40 25.74 -5.83 -2.39
N SER A 41 26.50 -5.58 -3.46
CA SER A 41 25.98 -4.93 -4.65
C SER A 41 24.74 -5.70 -5.09
N VAL A 42 23.60 -5.02 -5.18
CA VAL A 42 22.32 -5.65 -5.51
C VAL A 42 22.40 -6.11 -6.96
N THR A 43 22.82 -7.35 -7.17
CA THR A 43 22.91 -7.97 -8.49
C THR A 43 21.49 -8.22 -9.04
N PRO A 44 21.31 -8.25 -10.38
CA PRO A 44 20.00 -8.58 -10.99
C PRO A 44 19.40 -9.87 -10.46
N GLY A 45 20.22 -10.88 -10.17
CA GLY A 45 19.79 -12.17 -9.59
C GLY A 45 19.22 -12.03 -8.16
N VAL A 46 19.79 -11.14 -7.33
CA VAL A 46 19.28 -10.86 -5.97
C VAL A 46 17.94 -10.13 -6.06
N LEU A 47 17.79 -9.19 -6.99
CA LEU A 47 16.50 -8.51 -7.24
C LEU A 47 15.43 -9.48 -7.70
N GLN A 48 15.78 -10.41 -8.59
CA GLN A 48 14.85 -11.42 -9.08
C GLN A 48 14.40 -12.38 -7.97
N ARG A 49 15.33 -12.88 -7.13
CA ARG A 49 15.00 -13.72 -5.97
C ARG A 49 14.11 -12.98 -4.97
N ARG A 50 14.37 -11.71 -4.68
CA ARG A 50 13.52 -10.90 -3.79
C ARG A 50 12.11 -10.71 -4.37
N LYS A 51 12.00 -10.46 -5.68
CA LYS A 51 10.70 -10.38 -6.37
C LYS A 51 9.95 -11.70 -6.32
N SER A 52 10.62 -12.83 -6.58
CA SER A 52 10.01 -14.17 -6.51
C SER A 52 9.54 -14.50 -5.10
N ALA A 53 10.35 -14.25 -4.06
CA ALA A 53 9.96 -14.47 -2.67
C ALA A 53 8.77 -13.60 -2.24
N GLN A 54 8.73 -12.33 -2.67
CA GLN A 54 7.58 -11.45 -2.43
C GLN A 54 6.32 -11.93 -3.15
N GLN A 55 6.45 -12.48 -4.36
CA GLN A 55 5.33 -13.07 -5.09
C GLN A 55 4.78 -14.33 -4.43
N GLU A 56 5.66 -15.19 -3.89
CA GLU A 56 5.25 -16.38 -3.14
C GLU A 56 4.50 -16.00 -1.85
N GLN A 57 5.03 -15.10 -1.05
CA GLN A 57 4.34 -14.57 0.14
C GLN A 57 2.97 -13.95 -0.20
N ARG A 58 2.87 -13.23 -1.33
CA ARG A 58 1.61 -12.70 -1.82
C ARG A 58 0.62 -13.78 -2.26
N LYS A 59 1.08 -14.93 -2.73
CA LYS A 59 0.21 -16.06 -3.08
C LYS A 59 -0.36 -16.74 -1.84
N GLU A 60 0.45 -16.96 -0.80
CA GLU A 60 0.05 -17.63 0.44
C GLU A 60 -1.00 -16.82 1.23
N GLY A 61 -0.91 -15.49 1.23
CA GLY A 61 -1.88 -14.60 1.90
C GLY A 61 -3.11 -14.24 1.07
N ASN A 62 -3.20 -14.70 -0.17
CA ASN A 62 -4.25 -14.28 -1.09
C ASN A 62 -5.52 -15.11 -0.90
N PHE A 63 -6.53 -14.49 -0.29
CA PHE A 63 -7.85 -15.08 -0.01
C PHE A 63 -8.83 -15.02 -1.18
N LEU A 64 -8.47 -14.42 -2.31
CA LEU A 64 -9.37 -14.26 -3.45
C LEU A 64 -9.71 -15.62 -4.09
N ASP A 65 -10.98 -15.84 -4.37
CA ASP A 65 -11.47 -17.08 -4.95
C ASP A 65 -10.78 -17.45 -6.26
N PRO A 66 -10.54 -18.76 -6.49
CA PRO A 66 -10.10 -19.23 -7.79
C PRO A 66 -11.22 -19.04 -8.83
N VAL A 67 -10.85 -18.96 -10.10
CA VAL A 67 -11.70 -18.56 -11.25
C VAL A 67 -12.91 -19.45 -11.52
N THR A 68 -12.99 -20.62 -10.91
CA THR A 68 -13.96 -21.68 -11.27
C THR A 68 -15.43 -21.33 -11.00
N VAL A 69 -15.72 -20.29 -10.21
CA VAL A 69 -17.08 -19.95 -9.73
C VAL A 69 -17.52 -18.53 -10.14
N ILE A 70 -16.79 -17.87 -11.05
CA ILE A 70 -17.04 -16.46 -11.35
C ILE A 70 -18.10 -16.30 -12.43
N ALA A 71 -19.21 -15.65 -12.10
CA ALA A 71 -20.23 -15.27 -13.06
C ALA A 71 -19.67 -14.29 -14.11
N GLN A 72 -19.89 -14.60 -15.38
CA GLN A 72 -19.44 -13.76 -16.48
C GLN A 72 -20.33 -12.51 -16.62
N VAL A 73 -19.70 -11.34 -16.77
CA VAL A 73 -20.38 -10.06 -17.06
C VAL A 73 -20.19 -9.69 -18.52
N ASP A 74 -21.11 -8.87 -19.05
CA ASP A 74 -21.00 -8.37 -20.41
C ASP A 74 -19.81 -7.41 -20.57
N PRO A 75 -19.08 -7.42 -21.72
CA PRO A 75 -17.95 -6.51 -21.98
C PRO A 75 -18.29 -5.02 -21.83
N TYR A 76 -19.51 -4.63 -22.13
CA TYR A 76 -19.98 -3.24 -22.11
C TYR A 76 -20.76 -2.88 -20.85
N GLU A 77 -21.15 -3.86 -20.03
CA GLU A 77 -21.83 -3.64 -18.76
C GLU A 77 -21.01 -2.74 -17.85
N TYR A 78 -21.66 -1.81 -17.15
CA TYR A 78 -21.02 -1.00 -16.12
C TYR A 78 -20.98 -1.78 -14.81
N LEU A 79 -19.76 -1.98 -14.30
CA LEU A 79 -19.58 -2.58 -12.99
C LEU A 79 -19.93 -1.55 -11.90
N GLU A 80 -20.67 -1.99 -10.90
CA GLU A 80 -20.99 -1.17 -9.75
C GLU A 80 -21.09 -1.99 -8.47
N PHE A 81 -20.70 -1.37 -7.39
CA PHE A 81 -20.82 -1.91 -6.05
C PHE A 81 -20.68 -0.80 -5.01
N CYS A 82 -21.48 -0.85 -3.97
CA CYS A 82 -21.42 0.08 -2.86
C CYS A 82 -21.76 -0.65 -1.56
N ARG A 83 -20.86 -0.63 -0.58
CA ARG A 83 -21.13 -1.23 0.73
C ARG A 83 -22.16 -0.40 1.51
N PRO A 84 -22.97 -1.06 2.35
CA PRO A 84 -23.83 -0.36 3.32
C PRO A 84 -23.01 0.62 4.18
N GLY A 85 -23.56 1.80 4.44
CA GLY A 85 -22.91 2.84 5.23
C GLY A 85 -22.03 3.81 4.42
N VAL A 86 -21.81 3.58 3.13
CA VAL A 86 -21.17 4.58 2.25
C VAL A 86 -22.21 5.65 1.88
N GLN A 87 -21.88 6.91 2.17
CA GLN A 87 -22.77 8.03 1.87
C GLN A 87 -23.03 8.15 0.36
N HIS A 88 -24.27 8.41 -0.03
CA HIS A 88 -24.67 8.57 -1.43
C HIS A 88 -23.80 9.59 -2.19
N GLY A 89 -23.48 10.73 -1.57
CA GLY A 89 -22.61 11.77 -2.16
C GLY A 89 -21.20 11.27 -2.48
N VAL A 90 -20.66 10.41 -1.61
CA VAL A 90 -19.33 9.79 -1.81
C VAL A 90 -19.36 8.85 -3.00
N TYR A 91 -20.36 7.98 -3.09
CA TYR A 91 -20.52 7.07 -4.23
C TYR A 91 -20.78 7.82 -5.55
N LYS A 92 -21.64 8.85 -5.52
CA LYS A 92 -21.89 9.73 -6.68
C LYS A 92 -20.60 10.37 -7.19
N ASN A 93 -19.75 10.90 -6.29
CA ASN A 93 -18.48 11.50 -6.67
C ASN A 93 -17.50 10.46 -7.27
N LEU A 94 -17.48 9.22 -6.75
CA LEU A 94 -16.70 8.13 -7.32
C LEU A 94 -17.14 7.84 -8.76
N ARG A 95 -18.45 7.62 -8.98
CA ARG A 95 -19.04 7.36 -10.29
C ARG A 95 -18.75 8.47 -11.32
N MET A 96 -18.75 9.71 -10.86
CA MET A 96 -18.45 10.87 -11.71
C MET A 96 -16.94 11.10 -11.93
N GLY A 97 -16.05 10.28 -11.33
CA GLY A 97 -14.60 10.43 -11.44
C GLY A 97 -14.07 11.72 -10.81
N LYS A 98 -14.75 12.25 -9.77
CA LYS A 98 -14.36 13.51 -9.08
C LYS A 98 -13.24 13.34 -8.07
N TYR A 99 -12.86 12.11 -7.75
CA TYR A 99 -11.72 11.84 -6.88
C TYR A 99 -10.43 11.75 -7.66
N ASP A 100 -9.36 12.32 -7.12
CA ASP A 100 -8.02 12.16 -7.67
C ASP A 100 -7.62 10.68 -7.68
N ILE A 101 -7.18 10.20 -8.83
CA ILE A 101 -6.67 8.84 -9.00
C ILE A 101 -5.24 8.78 -8.47
N GLN A 102 -5.09 8.33 -7.23
CA GLN A 102 -3.81 8.30 -6.52
C GLN A 102 -2.92 7.11 -6.91
N SER A 103 -3.52 6.04 -7.42
CA SER A 103 -2.80 4.84 -7.86
C SER A 103 -3.51 4.17 -9.03
N ARG A 104 -2.75 3.44 -9.85
CA ARG A 104 -3.26 2.75 -11.05
C ARG A 104 -2.69 1.35 -11.14
N LEU A 105 -3.54 0.38 -11.50
CA LEU A 105 -3.15 -0.99 -11.80
C LEU A 105 -3.64 -1.33 -13.20
N ASP A 106 -2.75 -1.84 -14.03
CA ASP A 106 -3.09 -2.28 -15.37
C ASP A 106 -2.97 -3.81 -15.47
N LEU A 107 -4.09 -4.46 -15.78
CA LEU A 107 -4.24 -5.91 -15.89
C LEU A 107 -4.45 -6.39 -17.34
N HIS A 108 -4.46 -5.49 -18.33
CA HIS A 108 -4.93 -5.81 -19.68
C HIS A 108 -4.16 -6.95 -20.39
N ARG A 109 -2.94 -7.27 -20.00
CA ARG A 109 -2.13 -8.36 -20.56
C ARG A 109 -1.85 -9.48 -19.55
N HIS A 110 -2.49 -9.45 -18.40
CA HIS A 110 -2.29 -10.47 -17.37
C HIS A 110 -3.11 -11.73 -17.68
N THR A 111 -2.57 -12.88 -17.31
CA THR A 111 -3.38 -14.07 -17.12
C THR A 111 -4.29 -13.88 -15.90
N VAL A 112 -5.32 -14.69 -15.76
CA VAL A 112 -6.24 -14.58 -14.63
C VAL A 112 -5.52 -14.76 -13.30
N GLU A 113 -4.61 -15.73 -13.20
CA GLU A 113 -3.85 -15.95 -11.98
C GLU A 113 -2.89 -14.80 -11.66
N GLN A 114 -2.22 -14.24 -12.68
CA GLN A 114 -1.40 -13.05 -12.50
C GLN A 114 -2.22 -11.86 -12.04
N ALA A 115 -3.42 -11.67 -12.62
CA ALA A 115 -4.33 -10.60 -12.25
C ALA A 115 -4.83 -10.75 -10.80
N ARG A 116 -5.11 -11.99 -10.35
CA ARG A 116 -5.52 -12.30 -8.97
C ARG A 116 -4.47 -11.86 -7.95
N VAL A 117 -3.21 -12.24 -8.19
CA VAL A 117 -2.09 -11.88 -7.33
C VAL A 117 -1.79 -10.37 -7.38
N ALA A 118 -1.83 -9.79 -8.59
CA ALA A 118 -1.57 -8.35 -8.78
C ALA A 118 -2.65 -7.49 -8.12
N LEU A 119 -3.93 -7.83 -8.27
CA LEU A 119 -5.03 -7.10 -7.67
C LEU A 119 -4.99 -7.18 -6.14
N TRP A 120 -4.74 -8.38 -5.59
CA TRP A 120 -4.62 -8.55 -4.15
C TRP A 120 -3.51 -7.67 -3.57
N GLY A 121 -2.29 -7.77 -4.12
CA GLY A 121 -1.17 -6.94 -3.66
C GLY A 121 -1.43 -5.45 -3.84
N PHE A 122 -2.08 -5.04 -4.92
CA PHE A 122 -2.41 -3.64 -5.18
C PHE A 122 -3.38 -3.05 -4.15
N VAL A 123 -4.44 -3.78 -3.78
CA VAL A 123 -5.40 -3.31 -2.76
C VAL A 123 -4.75 -3.22 -1.39
N GLU A 124 -3.91 -4.20 -1.02
CA GLU A 124 -3.13 -4.17 0.21
C GLU A 124 -2.16 -2.96 0.25
N ASP A 125 -1.45 -2.72 -0.85
CA ASP A 125 -0.54 -1.57 -0.97
C ASP A 125 -1.31 -0.23 -0.90
N CYS A 126 -2.48 -0.13 -1.53
CA CYS A 126 -3.37 1.03 -1.40
C CYS A 126 -3.76 1.28 0.06
N GLN A 127 -4.12 0.24 0.79
CA GLN A 127 -4.48 0.33 2.20
C GLN A 127 -3.30 0.80 3.06
N LYS A 128 -2.11 0.21 2.87
CA LYS A 128 -0.89 0.55 3.61
C LYS A 128 -0.48 2.02 3.40
N HIS A 129 -0.54 2.48 2.16
CA HIS A 129 -0.12 3.84 1.80
C HIS A 129 -1.24 4.89 1.91
N GLY A 130 -2.42 4.50 2.41
CA GLY A 130 -3.53 5.43 2.62
C GLY A 130 -4.19 5.95 1.33
N VAL A 131 -4.01 5.24 0.21
CA VAL A 131 -4.65 5.54 -1.07
C VAL A 131 -6.17 5.42 -0.92
N ARG A 132 -6.91 6.47 -1.32
CA ARG A 132 -8.37 6.53 -1.20
C ARG A 132 -9.08 6.15 -2.48
N CYS A 133 -8.59 6.62 -3.60
CA CYS A 133 -9.17 6.31 -4.91
C CYS A 133 -8.09 5.80 -5.84
N ALA A 134 -8.35 4.66 -6.45
CA ALA A 134 -7.46 4.06 -7.42
C ALA A 134 -8.22 3.60 -8.67
N LEU A 135 -7.50 3.38 -9.76
CA LEU A 135 -8.02 2.92 -11.04
C LEU A 135 -7.44 1.54 -11.37
N VAL A 136 -8.31 0.59 -11.69
CA VAL A 136 -7.92 -0.73 -12.18
C VAL A 136 -8.38 -0.86 -13.63
N THR A 137 -7.43 -1.07 -14.55
CA THR A 137 -7.69 -1.30 -15.97
C THR A 137 -7.62 -2.80 -16.24
N HIS A 138 -8.74 -3.40 -16.62
CA HIS A 138 -8.87 -4.84 -16.90
C HIS A 138 -9.14 -5.12 -18.38
N GLY A 139 -9.51 -4.08 -19.13
CA GLY A 139 -9.93 -4.21 -20.52
C GLY A 139 -11.34 -4.79 -20.67
N LYS A 140 -11.91 -4.67 -21.85
CA LYS A 140 -13.21 -5.26 -22.19
C LYS A 140 -13.08 -6.69 -22.71
N GLY A 141 -11.89 -7.05 -23.25
CA GLY A 141 -11.65 -8.38 -23.81
C GLY A 141 -12.39 -8.64 -25.11
N GLU A 142 -12.73 -7.59 -25.86
CA GLU A 142 -13.39 -7.71 -27.17
C GLU A 142 -12.55 -8.57 -28.13
N GLY A 143 -13.22 -9.42 -28.94
CA GLY A 143 -12.56 -10.28 -29.92
C GLY A 143 -11.78 -11.47 -29.34
N ARG A 144 -11.87 -11.73 -28.04
CA ARG A 144 -11.31 -12.93 -27.42
C ARG A 144 -12.35 -14.04 -27.32
N GLU A 145 -11.89 -15.29 -27.28
CA GLU A 145 -12.74 -16.48 -27.07
C GLU A 145 -13.60 -16.37 -25.79
N GLN A 146 -13.05 -15.75 -24.74
CA GLN A 146 -13.77 -15.44 -23.51
C GLN A 146 -13.72 -13.93 -23.24
N PRO A 147 -14.67 -13.16 -23.80
CA PRO A 147 -14.73 -11.72 -23.60
C PRO A 147 -15.00 -11.40 -22.14
N ALA A 148 -14.54 -10.24 -21.68
CA ALA A 148 -14.74 -9.72 -20.32
C ALA A 148 -14.26 -10.64 -19.17
N ARG A 149 -13.43 -11.66 -19.43
CA ARG A 149 -13.00 -12.61 -18.40
C ARG A 149 -12.31 -11.92 -17.21
N LEU A 150 -11.30 -11.08 -17.48
CA LEU A 150 -10.63 -10.33 -16.41
C LEU A 150 -11.56 -9.33 -15.74
N LYS A 151 -12.45 -8.71 -16.46
CA LYS A 151 -13.48 -7.81 -15.94
C LYS A 151 -14.39 -8.53 -14.95
N SER A 152 -14.87 -9.73 -15.30
CA SER A 152 -15.70 -10.59 -14.45
C SER A 152 -14.96 -10.97 -13.17
N CYS A 153 -13.68 -11.37 -13.30
CA CYS A 153 -12.83 -11.68 -12.16
C CYS A 153 -12.66 -10.46 -11.24
N VAL A 154 -12.33 -9.31 -11.77
CA VAL A 154 -12.16 -8.06 -11.00
C VAL A 154 -13.45 -7.68 -10.28
N ASN A 155 -14.62 -7.78 -10.95
CA ASN A 155 -15.93 -7.54 -10.34
C ASN A 155 -16.18 -8.45 -9.14
N HIS A 156 -15.85 -9.73 -9.26
CA HIS A 156 -16.02 -10.72 -8.21
C HIS A 156 -15.05 -10.47 -7.05
N TRP A 157 -13.76 -10.36 -7.34
CA TRP A 157 -12.72 -10.21 -6.34
C TRP A 157 -12.81 -8.91 -5.55
N LEU A 158 -13.13 -7.78 -6.17
CA LEU A 158 -13.25 -6.50 -5.46
C LEU A 158 -14.32 -6.51 -4.37
N ARG A 159 -15.34 -7.38 -4.48
CA ARG A 159 -16.38 -7.55 -3.45
C ARG A 159 -15.89 -8.29 -2.20
N GLN A 160 -14.83 -9.10 -2.35
CA GLN A 160 -14.24 -9.89 -1.27
C GLN A 160 -13.35 -9.07 -0.34
N PHE A 161 -12.83 -7.93 -0.80
CA PHE A 161 -11.99 -7.07 0.02
C PHE A 161 -12.81 -6.24 1.00
N ASP A 162 -12.63 -6.42 2.30
CA ASP A 162 -13.23 -5.55 3.31
C ASP A 162 -12.75 -4.11 3.25
N GLN A 163 -11.56 -3.89 2.68
CA GLN A 163 -10.97 -2.57 2.47
C GLN A 163 -11.64 -1.79 1.33
N VAL A 164 -12.30 -2.46 0.38
CA VAL A 164 -13.00 -1.83 -0.74
C VAL A 164 -14.39 -1.42 -0.29
N LEU A 165 -14.65 -0.13 -0.23
CA LEU A 165 -15.94 0.46 0.16
C LEU A 165 -16.93 0.52 -0.99
N ALA A 166 -16.45 0.85 -2.16
CA ALA A 166 -17.25 0.97 -3.37
C ALA A 166 -16.37 0.85 -4.62
N PHE A 167 -16.94 0.45 -5.73
CA PHE A 167 -16.31 0.58 -7.03
C PHE A 167 -17.37 0.88 -8.10
N HIS A 168 -16.93 1.49 -9.18
CA HIS A 168 -17.76 1.79 -10.35
C HIS A 168 -16.90 1.84 -11.61
N SER A 169 -17.44 1.40 -12.75
CA SER A 169 -16.77 1.58 -14.05
C SER A 169 -16.35 3.02 -14.27
N ALA A 170 -15.18 3.21 -14.85
CA ALA A 170 -14.59 4.53 -15.02
C ALA A 170 -15.35 5.37 -16.07
N GLN A 171 -15.12 6.69 -16.05
CA GLN A 171 -15.56 7.59 -17.10
C GLN A 171 -14.81 7.31 -18.41
N LYS A 172 -15.35 7.73 -19.55
CA LYS A 172 -14.79 7.47 -20.89
C LYS A 172 -13.31 7.90 -20.99
N GLN A 173 -12.95 9.05 -20.40
CA GLN A 173 -11.57 9.55 -20.38
C GLN A 173 -10.58 8.68 -19.57
N HIS A 174 -11.09 7.79 -18.72
CA HIS A 174 -10.29 6.87 -17.90
C HIS A 174 -10.50 5.39 -18.29
N GLY A 175 -10.97 5.14 -19.53
CA GLY A 175 -11.09 3.78 -20.08
C GLY A 175 -12.51 3.19 -20.08
N GLY A 176 -13.52 3.92 -19.59
CA GLY A 176 -14.93 3.52 -19.64
C GLY A 176 -15.19 2.15 -19.00
N ALA A 177 -15.97 1.30 -19.68
CA ALA A 177 -16.30 -0.05 -19.22
C ALA A 177 -15.09 -1.01 -19.13
N GLY A 178 -13.92 -0.62 -19.65
CA GLY A 178 -12.66 -1.38 -19.56
C GLY A 178 -11.84 -1.07 -18.31
N SER A 179 -12.26 -0.12 -17.49
CA SER A 179 -11.57 0.29 -16.27
C SER A 179 -12.56 0.54 -15.13
N THR A 180 -12.11 0.42 -13.90
CA THR A 180 -12.93 0.53 -12.69
C THR A 180 -12.25 1.41 -11.66
N TYR A 181 -12.95 2.44 -11.16
CA TYR A 181 -12.55 3.19 -9.98
C TYR A 181 -12.83 2.35 -8.74
N ILE A 182 -11.91 2.32 -7.81
CA ILE A 182 -12.09 1.70 -6.49
C ILE A 182 -11.93 2.74 -5.40
N LEU A 183 -12.81 2.70 -4.41
CA LEU A 183 -12.73 3.51 -3.20
C LEU A 183 -12.29 2.65 -2.04
N VAL A 184 -11.11 2.92 -1.50
CA VAL A 184 -10.51 2.15 -0.42
C VAL A 184 -10.76 2.83 0.92
N LYS A 185 -10.96 2.04 1.96
CA LYS A 185 -11.15 2.47 3.35
C LYS A 185 -9.89 3.20 3.84
N LYS A 186 -10.06 4.31 4.55
CA LYS A 186 -8.93 4.99 5.21
C LYS A 186 -8.26 4.07 6.21
N ASN A 187 -6.93 4.04 6.24
CA ASN A 187 -6.19 3.39 7.32
C ASN A 187 -6.39 4.15 8.64
N SER A 188 -6.01 3.54 9.76
CA SER A 188 -6.21 4.13 11.09
C SER A 188 -5.53 5.49 11.25
N MET A 189 -4.31 5.64 10.73
CA MET A 189 -3.55 6.90 10.77
C MET A 189 -4.26 8.03 10.00
N ALA A 190 -4.73 7.75 8.78
CA ALA A 190 -5.47 8.74 7.98
C ALA A 190 -6.85 9.08 8.58
N ARG A 191 -7.45 8.18 9.37
CA ARG A 191 -8.69 8.47 10.11
C ARG A 191 -8.43 9.43 11.27
N LEU A 192 -7.37 9.21 12.05
CA LEU A 192 -6.97 10.08 13.16
C LEU A 192 -6.66 11.50 12.67
N SER A 193 -5.82 11.66 11.64
CA SER A 193 -5.48 12.97 11.10
C SER A 193 -6.71 13.74 10.56
N THR A 194 -7.68 13.03 9.98
CA THR A 194 -8.93 13.66 9.52
C THR A 194 -9.80 14.08 10.69
N SER A 195 -9.90 13.27 11.75
CA SER A 195 -10.65 13.58 12.97
C SER A 195 -10.07 14.81 13.67
N GLU A 196 -8.74 14.89 13.79
CA GLU A 196 -8.05 16.04 14.37
C GLU A 196 -8.29 17.32 13.58
N LYS A 197 -8.19 17.29 12.24
CA LYS A 197 -8.49 18.43 11.38
C LYS A 197 -9.93 18.93 11.55
N LEU A 198 -10.89 18.01 11.63
CA LEU A 198 -12.29 18.35 11.86
C LEU A 198 -12.54 18.92 13.26
N ALA A 199 -11.86 18.40 14.27
CA ALA A 199 -11.94 18.93 15.64
C ALA A 199 -11.35 20.35 15.72
N GLN A 200 -10.22 20.60 15.05
CA GLN A 200 -9.62 21.94 14.96
C GLN A 200 -10.53 22.93 14.21
N ALA A 201 -11.16 22.51 13.11
CA ALA A 201 -12.07 23.36 12.34
C ALA A 201 -13.37 23.72 13.10
N ARG A 202 -13.75 22.92 14.11
CA ARG A 202 -14.93 23.18 14.96
C ARG A 202 -14.64 24.06 16.18
N ARG A 203 -13.38 24.37 16.47
CA ARG A 203 -13.06 25.32 17.56
C ARG A 203 -13.51 26.72 17.16
N PRO A 204 -14.31 27.43 17.97
CA PRO A 204 -14.67 28.79 17.70
C PRO A 204 -13.40 29.64 17.64
N LYS A 205 -13.29 30.50 16.65
CA LYS A 205 -12.25 31.55 16.60
C LYS A 205 -12.49 32.47 17.76
N SER A 206 -11.60 32.47 18.75
CA SER A 206 -11.60 33.51 19.84
C SER A 206 -11.24 34.83 19.27
#